data_6729d1821caeed2ad561caaf757cddb8
#
_entry.id   6729d1821caeed2ad561caaf757cddb8
#
_cell.length_a   1.000
_cell.length_b   1.000
_cell.length_c   1.000
_cell.angle_alpha   90.00
_cell.angle_beta   90.00
_cell.angle_gamma   90.00
#
_symmetry.space_group_name_H-M   'P 1'
#
loop_
_entity.id
_entity.type
_entity.pdbx_description
1 polymer ?
#
loop_
_entity_poly.entity_id
_entity_poly.type
_entity_poly.pdbx_seq_one_letter_code
_entity_poly.pdbx_strand_id
1 'polypeptide(L)'
;MNRPFIHGINFEERLRTKLEALGCRIYYDQTYDHQYKLDFIVNGFRDVARLPEHIGLQITANKDDVVKQREFLHVQKKSFVVPKAVYLEADPTADMEQGAATLVYAALLTLVFNREYRQRRIVGLRLLRNFSFEFFDLEENIRHLQGLERVPRTPRVVPPSEEPLIGKIINFNEEKGYGFIACESRPNNVFFHIRNEVAEDVVAYIRAAEEESTGWRQLDIPVTFREKSVVRFGEDKPVAFDIKLTS
;
A
#
# COMPACT_ATOMS: atom_id res chain seq x y z
N MET A 1 -8.38 42.68 -3.08
CA MET A 1 -7.07 42.06 -2.70
C MET A 1 -7.38 40.77 -1.96
N ASN A 2 -7.30 39.64 -2.65
CA ASN A 2 -7.53 38.31 -2.04
C ASN A 2 -6.27 37.89 -1.29
N ARG A 3 -6.41 37.59 -0.02
CA ARG A 3 -5.35 36.98 0.82
C ARG A 3 -5.65 35.49 1.04
N PRO A 4 -5.45 34.59 0.06
CA PRO A 4 -5.70 33.17 0.26
C PRO A 4 -4.61 32.49 1.10
N PHE A 5 -3.41 33.08 1.18
CA PHE A 5 -2.23 32.47 1.84
C PHE A 5 -2.29 32.45 3.38
N ILE A 6 -3.01 33.36 4.02
CA ILE A 6 -3.05 33.47 5.49
C ILE A 6 -3.93 32.38 6.12
N HIS A 7 -4.96 31.90 5.40
CA HIS A 7 -5.87 30.89 5.97
C HIS A 7 -5.26 29.48 6.04
N GLY A 8 -4.40 29.09 5.11
CA GLY A 8 -3.78 27.77 5.10
C GLY A 8 -2.78 27.57 6.27
N ILE A 9 -1.85 28.50 6.44
CA ILE A 9 -0.84 28.43 7.51
C ILE A 9 -1.49 28.41 8.89
N ASN A 10 -2.52 29.24 9.09
CA ASN A 10 -3.26 29.25 10.37
C ASN A 10 -4.02 27.94 10.65
N PHE A 11 -4.50 27.24 9.61
CA PHE A 11 -5.20 25.97 9.78
C PHE A 11 -4.23 24.86 10.20
N GLU A 12 -3.09 24.73 9.54
CA GLU A 12 -2.06 23.73 9.84
C GLU A 12 -1.52 23.90 11.26
N GLU A 13 -1.21 25.12 11.65
CA GLU A 13 -0.71 25.42 13.00
C GLU A 13 -1.76 25.11 14.09
N ARG A 14 -3.02 25.47 13.86
CA ARG A 14 -4.11 25.16 14.79
C ARG A 14 -4.39 23.66 14.86
N LEU A 15 -4.35 22.96 13.72
CA LEU A 15 -4.51 21.51 13.70
C LEU A 15 -3.39 20.83 14.50
N ARG A 16 -2.14 21.27 14.31
CA ARG A 16 -0.98 20.79 15.07
C ARG A 16 -1.19 20.98 16.58
N THR A 17 -1.45 22.21 17.02
CA THR A 17 -1.66 22.52 18.45
C THR A 17 -2.77 21.68 19.09
N LYS A 18 -3.87 21.47 18.36
CA LYS A 18 -4.97 20.64 18.87
C LYS A 18 -4.64 19.15 18.90
N LEU A 19 -3.88 18.63 17.93
CA LEU A 19 -3.42 17.23 17.96
C LEU A 19 -2.44 17.02 19.13
N GLU A 20 -1.58 17.99 19.41
CA GLU A 20 -0.71 17.96 20.60
C GLU A 20 -1.53 17.93 21.90
N ALA A 21 -2.60 18.71 21.97
CA ALA A 21 -3.53 18.70 23.12
C ALA A 21 -4.26 17.35 23.27
N LEU A 22 -4.45 16.60 22.19
CA LEU A 22 -4.97 15.22 22.20
C LEU A 22 -3.91 14.18 22.57
N GLY A 23 -2.68 14.60 22.90
CA GLY A 23 -1.59 13.73 23.33
C GLY A 23 -0.69 13.21 22.21
N CYS A 24 -0.86 13.70 20.98
CA CYS A 24 0.07 13.41 19.90
C CYS A 24 1.39 14.14 20.09
N ARG A 25 2.49 13.53 19.64
CA ARG A 25 3.76 14.23 19.45
C ARG A 25 3.86 14.63 17.99
N ILE A 26 4.17 15.91 17.75
CA ILE A 26 4.27 16.45 16.40
C ILE A 26 5.71 16.85 16.13
N TYR A 27 6.25 16.43 15.00
CA TYR A 27 7.52 16.87 14.48
C TYR A 27 7.28 17.73 13.24
N TYR A 28 7.81 18.94 13.28
CA TYR A 28 7.76 19.89 12.17
C TYR A 28 9.18 20.35 11.85
N ASP A 29 9.53 20.32 10.58
CA ASP A 29 10.80 20.85 10.06
C ASP A 29 10.58 21.29 8.61
N GLN A 30 11.15 22.42 8.22
CA GLN A 30 11.06 22.93 6.85
C GLN A 30 11.59 21.94 5.81
N THR A 31 12.53 21.07 6.18
CA THR A 31 13.04 20.01 5.32
C THR A 31 11.94 19.03 4.95
N TYR A 32 11.07 18.69 5.90
CA TYR A 32 9.95 17.78 5.63
C TYR A 32 8.97 18.38 4.65
N ASP A 33 8.62 19.65 4.77
CA ASP A 33 7.72 20.34 3.84
C ASP A 33 8.33 20.46 2.44
N HIS A 34 9.53 20.99 2.31
CA HIS A 34 10.16 21.24 1.01
C HIS A 34 10.59 19.97 0.29
N GLN A 35 11.27 19.07 0.99
CA GLN A 35 11.91 17.89 0.39
C GLN A 35 10.97 16.70 0.31
N TYR A 36 10.15 16.48 1.34
CA TYR A 36 9.30 15.29 1.47
C TYR A 36 7.82 15.58 1.30
N LYS A 37 7.43 16.84 1.09
CA LYS A 37 6.03 17.24 0.94
C LYS A 37 5.17 16.76 2.11
N LEU A 38 5.67 16.97 3.34
CA LEU A 38 5.01 16.67 4.59
C LEU A 38 4.97 17.92 5.45
N ASP A 39 3.78 18.42 5.75
CA ASP A 39 3.64 19.60 6.60
C ASP A 39 4.06 19.29 8.04
N PHE A 40 3.81 18.08 8.52
CA PHE A 40 4.36 17.57 9.78
C PHE A 40 4.24 16.05 9.91
N ILE A 41 4.93 15.50 10.91
CA ILE A 41 4.87 14.09 11.26
C ILE A 41 4.20 13.94 12.62
N VAL A 42 3.15 13.12 12.68
CA VAL A 42 2.47 12.74 13.91
C VAL A 42 3.08 11.47 14.46
N ASN A 43 3.49 11.51 15.72
CA ASN A 43 4.03 10.38 16.46
C ASN A 43 3.30 10.23 17.80
N GLY A 44 3.35 9.03 18.37
CA GLY A 44 3.01 8.81 19.78
C GLY A 44 1.54 8.95 20.11
N PHE A 45 0.72 8.15 19.47
CA PHE A 45 -0.56 7.75 20.05
C PHE A 45 -0.23 6.85 21.26
N ARG A 46 0.05 7.48 22.42
CA ARG A 46 0.69 6.87 23.58
C ARG A 46 0.07 5.56 24.08
N ASP A 47 -1.19 5.30 23.73
CA ASP A 47 -1.95 4.17 24.27
C ASP A 47 -2.37 3.13 23.23
N VAL A 48 -1.94 3.26 21.98
CA VAL A 48 -2.31 2.33 20.91
C VAL A 48 -1.09 1.62 20.35
N ALA A 49 -0.75 0.49 20.94
CA ALA A 49 0.46 -0.33 20.66
C ALA A 49 0.63 -0.86 19.21
N ARG A 50 -0.21 -0.47 18.28
CA ARG A 50 -0.20 -0.98 16.88
C ARG A 50 -0.16 0.09 15.81
N LEU A 51 -0.08 1.36 16.18
CA LEU A 51 0.09 2.44 15.21
C LEU A 51 1.54 2.49 14.70
N PRO A 52 1.77 2.74 13.40
CA PRO A 52 3.11 3.08 12.93
C PRO A 52 3.60 4.28 13.74
N GLU A 53 4.84 4.20 14.22
CA GLU A 53 5.41 5.21 15.11
C GLU A 53 5.42 6.62 14.49
N HIS A 54 5.38 6.71 13.14
CA HIS A 54 5.43 7.96 12.41
C HIS A 54 4.44 7.96 11.26
N ILE A 55 3.50 8.90 11.29
CA ILE A 55 2.56 9.17 10.19
C ILE A 55 2.85 10.57 9.66
N GLY A 56 3.31 10.68 8.43
CA GLY A 56 3.51 11.96 7.76
C GLY A 56 2.19 12.49 7.21
N LEU A 57 1.90 13.76 7.44
CA LEU A 57 0.72 14.46 6.93
C LEU A 57 1.12 15.55 5.95
N GLN A 58 0.48 15.56 4.77
CA GLN A 58 0.42 16.69 3.87
C GLN A 58 -1.00 17.22 3.87
N ILE A 59 -1.20 18.49 4.15
CA ILE A 59 -2.52 19.11 4.30
C ILE A 59 -2.82 20.03 3.12
N THR A 60 -4.03 20.03 2.67
CA THR A 60 -4.51 20.99 1.67
C THR A 60 -5.92 21.43 1.98
N ALA A 61 -6.16 22.73 1.77
CA ALA A 61 -7.50 23.31 1.78
C ALA A 61 -8.21 23.12 0.42
N ASN A 62 -7.45 22.84 -0.63
CA ASN A 62 -7.99 22.68 -1.97
C ASN A 62 -8.39 21.22 -2.19
N LYS A 63 -9.69 20.99 -2.27
CA LYS A 63 -10.21 19.70 -2.66
C LYS A 63 -9.80 19.39 -4.11
N ASP A 64 -9.42 18.12 -4.32
CA ASP A 64 -9.12 17.60 -5.67
C ASP A 64 -7.97 18.34 -6.41
N ASP A 65 -6.99 18.87 -5.67
CA ASP A 65 -5.78 19.45 -6.24
C ASP A 65 -4.87 18.36 -6.84
N VAL A 66 -5.09 18.07 -8.11
CA VAL A 66 -4.39 17.03 -8.86
C VAL A 66 -2.87 17.25 -8.89
N VAL A 67 -2.44 18.52 -8.97
CA VAL A 67 -1.01 18.85 -9.06
C VAL A 67 -0.32 18.51 -7.74
N LYS A 68 -0.88 18.98 -6.63
CA LYS A 68 -0.36 18.72 -5.29
C LYS A 68 -0.42 17.22 -4.93
N GLN A 69 -1.52 16.54 -5.30
CA GLN A 69 -1.65 15.08 -5.12
C GLN A 69 -0.56 14.31 -5.86
N ARG A 70 -0.26 14.68 -7.11
CA ARG A 70 0.81 14.03 -7.91
C ARG A 70 2.18 14.26 -7.33
N GLU A 71 2.51 15.49 -6.95
CA GLU A 71 3.80 15.81 -6.33
C GLU A 71 3.99 15.02 -5.05
N PHE A 72 3.01 15.02 -4.17
CA PHE A 72 3.03 14.24 -2.95
C PHE A 72 3.24 12.75 -3.22
N LEU A 73 2.41 12.17 -4.09
CA LEU A 73 2.49 10.75 -4.44
C LEU A 73 3.87 10.39 -5.02
N HIS A 74 4.40 11.22 -5.92
CA HIS A 74 5.70 11.00 -6.55
C HIS A 74 6.82 11.01 -5.50
N VAL A 75 6.84 11.99 -4.61
CA VAL A 75 7.84 12.11 -3.55
C VAL A 75 7.72 10.93 -2.58
N GLN A 76 6.49 10.62 -2.13
CA GLN A 76 6.29 9.53 -1.18
C GLN A 76 6.60 8.15 -1.76
N LYS A 77 6.43 7.91 -3.05
CA LYS A 77 6.87 6.66 -3.68
C LYS A 77 8.38 6.46 -3.69
N LYS A 78 9.13 7.54 -3.75
CA LYS A 78 10.60 7.53 -3.81
C LYS A 78 11.26 7.61 -2.43
N SER A 79 10.61 8.25 -1.47
CA SER A 79 11.12 8.44 -0.13
C SER A 79 10.51 7.43 0.84
N PHE A 80 11.30 6.99 1.83
CA PHE A 80 10.86 6.12 2.92
C PHE A 80 11.04 6.81 4.29
N VAL A 81 10.86 8.13 4.32
CA VAL A 81 11.05 8.93 5.54
C VAL A 81 10.04 8.56 6.63
N VAL A 82 8.83 8.20 6.21
CA VAL A 82 7.78 7.73 7.12
C VAL A 82 7.21 6.39 6.68
N PRO A 83 6.84 5.51 7.61
CA PRO A 83 6.21 4.22 7.28
C PRO A 83 4.82 4.40 6.68
N LYS A 84 4.14 5.51 7.00
CA LYS A 84 2.83 5.86 6.46
C LYS A 84 2.74 7.35 6.16
N ALA A 85 2.25 7.68 4.97
CA ALA A 85 2.02 9.05 4.52
C ALA A 85 0.54 9.26 4.19
N VAL A 86 -0.04 10.34 4.69
CA VAL A 86 -1.45 10.70 4.51
C VAL A 86 -1.56 12.06 3.84
N TYR A 87 -2.27 12.10 2.72
CA TYR A 87 -2.67 13.33 2.06
C TYR A 87 -4.04 13.75 2.58
N LEU A 88 -4.08 14.82 3.37
CA LEU A 88 -5.28 15.30 4.04
C LEU A 88 -5.91 16.47 3.28
N GLU A 89 -7.12 16.27 2.78
CA GLU A 89 -7.98 17.33 2.27
C GLU A 89 -8.93 17.82 3.38
N ALA A 90 -8.80 19.07 3.75
CA ALA A 90 -9.64 19.68 4.80
C ALA A 90 -10.16 21.03 4.33
N ASP A 91 -11.48 21.19 4.25
CA ASP A 91 -12.12 22.48 4.00
C ASP A 91 -11.93 23.38 5.24
N PRO A 92 -11.25 24.53 5.13
CA PRO A 92 -10.93 25.40 6.26
C PRO A 92 -12.09 26.27 6.72
N THR A 93 -13.34 25.84 6.53
CA THR A 93 -14.50 26.57 7.05
C THR A 93 -14.51 26.59 8.58
N ALA A 94 -14.98 27.68 9.18
CA ALA A 94 -14.93 27.91 10.62
C ALA A 94 -15.55 26.78 11.46
N ASP A 95 -16.60 26.13 10.96
CA ASP A 95 -17.26 25.02 11.63
C ASP A 95 -16.40 23.74 11.68
N MET A 96 -15.60 23.50 10.64
CA MET A 96 -14.68 22.36 10.59
C MET A 96 -13.46 22.55 11.49
N GLU A 97 -13.05 23.79 11.77
CA GLU A 97 -11.85 24.06 12.57
C GLU A 97 -11.93 23.50 14.00
N GLN A 98 -13.11 23.53 14.63
CA GLN A 98 -13.26 22.99 15.98
C GLN A 98 -13.21 21.47 16.03
N GLY A 99 -13.74 20.79 15.00
CA GLY A 99 -13.82 19.34 14.93
C GLY A 99 -12.67 18.66 14.19
N ALA A 100 -11.93 19.41 13.34
CA ALA A 100 -10.95 18.84 12.43
C ALA A 100 -9.88 17.99 13.13
N ALA A 101 -9.32 18.46 14.22
CA ALA A 101 -8.30 17.70 14.94
C ALA A 101 -8.84 16.38 15.52
N THR A 102 -10.05 16.39 16.05
CA THR A 102 -10.71 15.17 16.57
C THR A 102 -11.00 14.21 15.42
N LEU A 103 -11.47 14.71 14.28
CA LEU A 103 -11.71 13.88 13.09
C LEU A 103 -10.42 13.31 12.52
N VAL A 104 -9.37 14.11 12.42
CA VAL A 104 -8.05 13.63 11.96
C VAL A 104 -7.52 12.57 12.93
N TYR A 105 -7.60 12.82 14.24
CA TYR A 105 -7.19 11.86 15.26
C TYR A 105 -7.97 10.54 15.12
N ALA A 106 -9.30 10.60 15.00
CA ALA A 106 -10.15 9.42 14.82
C ALA A 106 -9.85 8.69 13.49
N ALA A 107 -9.60 9.44 12.41
CA ALA A 107 -9.22 8.87 11.12
C ALA A 107 -7.87 8.15 11.20
N LEU A 108 -6.86 8.76 11.82
CA LEU A 108 -5.55 8.13 12.00
C LEU A 108 -5.64 6.85 12.85
N LEU A 109 -6.46 6.83 13.89
CA LEU A 109 -6.76 5.61 14.65
C LEU A 109 -7.44 4.56 13.76
N THR A 110 -8.42 4.97 12.97
CA THR A 110 -9.17 4.07 12.08
C THR A 110 -8.28 3.43 11.02
N LEU A 111 -7.28 4.15 10.50
CA LEU A 111 -6.31 3.60 9.55
C LEU A 111 -5.67 2.30 10.03
N VAL A 112 -5.45 2.16 11.33
CA VAL A 112 -4.83 0.98 11.93
C VAL A 112 -5.74 -0.23 11.93
N PHE A 113 -7.03 0.01 12.14
CA PHE A 113 -8.04 -1.05 12.25
C PHE A 113 -8.69 -1.39 10.90
N ASN A 114 -8.60 -0.50 9.93
CA ASN A 114 -9.14 -0.73 8.60
C ASN A 114 -8.22 -1.65 7.78
N ARG A 115 -8.71 -2.88 7.46
CA ARG A 115 -7.93 -3.88 6.72
C ARG A 115 -7.45 -3.39 5.36
N GLU A 116 -8.26 -2.60 4.67
CA GLU A 116 -7.96 -2.11 3.33
C GLU A 116 -6.81 -1.10 3.35
N TYR A 117 -6.87 -0.11 4.24
CA TYR A 117 -5.90 0.99 4.28
C TYR A 117 -4.70 0.72 5.18
N ARG A 118 -4.78 -0.25 6.07
CA ARG A 118 -3.68 -0.61 6.97
C ARG A 118 -2.40 -0.98 6.23
N GLN A 119 -2.53 -1.71 5.12
CA GLN A 119 -1.38 -2.17 4.34
C GLN A 119 -0.89 -1.11 3.33
N ARG A 120 -1.67 -0.09 3.04
CA ARG A 120 -1.29 0.98 2.12
C ARG A 120 -0.36 1.96 2.82
N ARG A 121 0.80 2.20 2.24
CA ARG A 121 1.76 3.18 2.76
C ARG A 121 1.33 4.61 2.52
N ILE A 122 0.65 4.88 1.43
CA ILE A 122 0.16 6.21 1.02
C ILE A 122 -1.35 6.14 0.95
N VAL A 123 -2.03 7.07 1.64
CA VAL A 123 -3.49 7.11 1.75
C VAL A 123 -3.98 8.54 1.59
N GLY A 124 -5.05 8.74 0.84
CA GLY A 124 -5.84 9.96 0.86
C GLY A 124 -6.84 9.96 2.01
N LEU A 125 -6.99 11.08 2.68
CA LEU A 125 -7.96 11.32 3.74
C LEU A 125 -8.69 12.62 3.44
N ARG A 126 -10.00 12.61 3.42
CA ARG A 126 -10.83 13.79 3.21
C ARG A 126 -11.74 14.01 4.39
N LEU A 127 -11.75 15.22 4.94
CA LEU A 127 -12.74 15.64 5.93
C LEU A 127 -13.98 16.17 5.21
N LEU A 128 -15.15 15.70 5.65
CA LEU A 128 -16.43 16.05 5.07
C LEU A 128 -17.18 17.05 5.97
N ARG A 129 -18.01 17.91 5.35
CA ARG A 129 -18.77 18.96 6.05
C ARG A 129 -19.76 18.44 7.11
N ASN A 130 -20.15 17.18 7.01
CA ASN A 130 -21.03 16.52 7.98
C ASN A 130 -20.28 15.97 9.22
N PHE A 131 -19.07 16.46 9.50
CA PHE A 131 -18.20 15.98 10.58
C PHE A 131 -17.86 14.49 10.50
N SER A 132 -17.69 13.98 9.30
CA SER A 132 -17.17 12.65 9.03
C SER A 132 -15.90 12.72 8.19
N PHE A 133 -15.30 11.57 7.92
CA PHE A 133 -14.12 11.47 7.06
C PHE A 133 -14.25 10.27 6.13
N GLU A 134 -13.54 10.33 5.02
CA GLU A 134 -13.40 9.23 4.09
C GLU A 134 -11.94 9.00 3.71
N PHE A 135 -11.58 7.74 3.51
CA PHE A 135 -10.31 7.38 2.90
C PHE A 135 -10.48 7.19 1.41
N PHE A 136 -9.46 7.55 0.65
CA PHE A 136 -9.44 7.32 -0.79
C PHE A 136 -8.06 6.88 -1.28
N ASP A 137 -8.05 6.19 -2.42
CA ASP A 137 -6.83 5.85 -3.14
C ASP A 137 -6.37 7.07 -3.94
N LEU A 138 -5.18 7.59 -3.61
CA LEU A 138 -4.67 8.80 -4.22
C LEU A 138 -4.39 8.63 -5.73
N GLU A 139 -3.91 7.46 -6.16
CA GLU A 139 -3.67 7.19 -7.58
C GLU A 139 -4.96 7.09 -8.38
N GLU A 140 -5.97 6.47 -7.79
CA GLU A 140 -7.27 6.32 -8.41
C GLU A 140 -7.98 7.68 -8.50
N ASN A 141 -7.91 8.49 -7.44
CA ASN A 141 -8.47 9.83 -7.44
C ASN A 141 -7.81 10.73 -8.50
N ILE A 142 -6.48 10.72 -8.61
CA ILE A 142 -5.75 11.46 -9.66
C ILE A 142 -6.21 11.03 -11.06
N ARG A 143 -6.37 9.73 -11.30
CA ARG A 143 -6.84 9.21 -12.59
C ARG A 143 -8.27 9.65 -12.90
N HIS A 144 -9.15 9.57 -11.91
CA HIS A 144 -10.53 10.01 -12.04
C HIS A 144 -10.61 11.50 -12.39
N LEU A 145 -9.91 12.35 -11.66
CA LEU A 145 -9.89 13.80 -11.87
C LEU A 145 -9.30 14.23 -13.23
N GLN A 146 -8.48 13.37 -13.83
CA GLN A 146 -7.90 13.60 -15.16
C GLN A 146 -8.74 13.07 -16.31
N GLY A 147 -9.95 12.54 -16.03
CA GLY A 147 -10.74 11.83 -17.02
C GLY A 147 -10.07 10.55 -17.53
N LEU A 148 -8.99 10.12 -16.87
CA LEU A 148 -8.33 8.85 -17.14
C LEU A 148 -9.06 7.75 -16.36
N GLU A 149 -10.36 7.59 -16.62
CA GLU A 149 -11.08 6.46 -16.07
C GLU A 149 -10.32 5.18 -16.40
N ARG A 150 -10.14 4.33 -15.40
CA ARG A 150 -9.78 2.96 -15.69
C ARG A 150 -10.87 2.45 -16.63
N VAL A 151 -10.53 2.29 -17.89
CA VAL A 151 -11.19 1.22 -18.64
C VAL A 151 -11.06 0.02 -17.71
N PRO A 152 -12.18 -0.55 -17.21
CA PRO A 152 -12.10 -1.75 -16.39
C PRO A 152 -11.19 -2.68 -17.20
N ARG A 153 -9.96 -2.91 -16.71
CA ARG A 153 -9.20 -4.00 -17.28
C ARG A 153 -10.06 -5.20 -16.92
N THR A 154 -10.91 -5.59 -17.86
CA THR A 154 -11.44 -6.93 -17.84
C THR A 154 -10.23 -7.76 -17.46
N PRO A 155 -10.26 -8.50 -16.33
CA PRO A 155 -9.14 -9.35 -16.03
C PRO A 155 -8.86 -10.07 -17.34
N ARG A 156 -7.73 -9.78 -17.95
CA ARG A 156 -7.32 -10.54 -19.13
C ARG A 156 -7.05 -11.89 -18.52
N VAL A 157 -8.09 -12.69 -18.45
CA VAL A 157 -7.95 -14.11 -18.20
C VAL A 157 -7.21 -14.57 -19.43
N VAL A 158 -5.87 -14.50 -19.36
CA VAL A 158 -5.04 -15.22 -20.29
C VAL A 158 -5.48 -16.66 -20.04
N PRO A 159 -6.11 -17.30 -21.04
CA PRO A 159 -6.54 -18.69 -20.87
C PRO A 159 -5.31 -19.43 -20.33
N PRO A 160 -5.50 -20.32 -19.33
CA PRO A 160 -4.40 -21.11 -18.82
C PRO A 160 -3.66 -21.70 -20.01
N SER A 161 -2.33 -21.68 -19.98
CA SER A 161 -1.55 -22.27 -21.06
C SER A 161 -2.07 -23.68 -21.30
N GLU A 162 -2.55 -23.97 -22.51
CA GLU A 162 -3.13 -25.30 -22.80
C GLU A 162 -2.05 -26.38 -22.69
N GLU A 163 -0.79 -26.00 -22.93
CA GLU A 163 0.37 -26.90 -22.83
C GLU A 163 1.06 -26.71 -21.47
N PRO A 164 1.42 -27.81 -20.79
CA PRO A 164 2.20 -27.75 -19.57
C PRO A 164 3.62 -27.24 -19.87
N LEU A 165 4.11 -26.35 -19.04
CA LEU A 165 5.47 -25.86 -19.05
C LEU A 165 6.35 -26.77 -18.19
N ILE A 166 7.64 -26.88 -18.57
CA ILE A 166 8.65 -27.64 -17.81
C ILE A 166 9.52 -26.64 -17.06
N GLY A 167 9.77 -26.92 -15.80
CA GLY A 167 10.62 -26.09 -14.95
C GLY A 167 11.14 -26.84 -13.74
N LYS A 168 11.81 -26.11 -12.85
CA LYS A 168 12.32 -26.64 -11.57
C LYS A 168 11.88 -25.74 -10.43
N ILE A 169 11.33 -26.31 -9.39
CA ILE A 169 11.15 -25.58 -8.12
C ILE A 169 12.55 -25.34 -7.55
N ILE A 170 12.94 -24.07 -7.44
CA ILE A 170 14.26 -23.66 -6.98
C ILE A 170 14.30 -23.27 -5.50
N ASN A 171 13.18 -22.82 -4.97
CA ASN A 171 13.06 -22.50 -3.54
C ASN A 171 11.61 -22.53 -3.07
N PHE A 172 11.44 -22.65 -1.75
CA PHE A 172 10.13 -22.65 -1.09
C PHE A 172 10.26 -22.10 0.32
N ASN A 173 9.32 -21.29 0.73
CA ASN A 173 9.20 -20.80 2.10
C ASN A 173 8.03 -21.49 2.80
N GLU A 174 8.30 -22.33 3.79
CA GLU A 174 7.29 -23.13 4.46
C GLU A 174 6.34 -22.31 5.32
N GLU A 175 6.85 -21.34 6.06
CA GLU A 175 6.01 -20.48 6.90
C GLU A 175 4.94 -19.76 6.10
N LYS A 176 5.28 -19.34 4.88
CA LYS A 176 4.42 -18.57 4.00
C LYS A 176 3.70 -19.42 2.95
N GLY A 177 4.11 -20.67 2.78
CA GLY A 177 3.50 -21.62 1.85
C GLY A 177 3.66 -21.29 0.37
N TYR A 178 4.72 -20.56 -0.04
CA TYR A 178 4.96 -20.24 -1.43
C TYR A 178 6.41 -20.44 -1.87
N GLY A 179 6.62 -20.53 -3.17
CA GLY A 179 7.94 -20.67 -3.76
C GLY A 179 7.99 -20.17 -5.20
N PHE A 180 9.10 -20.50 -5.86
CA PHE A 180 9.37 -20.08 -7.23
C PHE A 180 9.85 -21.25 -8.10
N ILE A 181 9.41 -21.26 -9.35
CA ILE A 181 9.79 -22.20 -10.38
C ILE A 181 10.65 -21.48 -11.41
N ALA A 182 11.87 -21.94 -11.64
CA ALA A 182 12.68 -21.52 -12.78
C ALA A 182 12.23 -22.28 -14.03
N CYS A 183 12.02 -21.57 -15.13
CA CYS A 183 11.60 -22.12 -16.40
C CYS A 183 12.38 -21.44 -17.53
N GLU A 184 13.05 -22.23 -18.40
CA GLU A 184 13.87 -21.70 -19.49
C GLU A 184 13.07 -20.85 -20.49
N SER A 185 11.79 -21.14 -20.66
CA SER A 185 10.91 -20.38 -21.55
C SER A 185 10.46 -19.03 -20.97
N ARG A 186 10.88 -18.68 -19.74
CA ARG A 186 10.50 -17.46 -19.05
C ARG A 186 11.73 -16.69 -18.55
N PRO A 187 11.77 -15.35 -18.72
CA PRO A 187 12.89 -14.54 -18.25
C PRO A 187 12.93 -14.41 -16.72
N ASN A 188 11.80 -14.64 -16.04
CA ASN A 188 11.65 -14.53 -14.59
C ASN A 188 11.07 -15.82 -14.02
N ASN A 189 11.45 -16.12 -12.78
CA ASN A 189 10.88 -17.25 -12.04
C ASN A 189 9.36 -17.09 -11.85
N VAL A 190 8.63 -18.19 -12.00
CA VAL A 190 7.17 -18.22 -11.87
C VAL A 190 6.80 -18.49 -10.42
N PHE A 191 6.00 -17.63 -9.84
CA PHE A 191 5.49 -17.78 -8.47
C PHE A 191 4.49 -18.93 -8.37
N PHE A 192 4.55 -19.71 -7.28
CA PHE A 192 3.48 -20.64 -6.90
C PHE A 192 3.18 -20.59 -5.41
N HIS A 193 1.99 -21.02 -5.04
CA HIS A 193 1.60 -21.24 -3.64
C HIS A 193 1.12 -22.67 -3.48
N ILE A 194 1.44 -23.32 -2.37
CA ILE A 194 1.11 -24.74 -2.12
C ILE A 194 -0.41 -25.05 -2.21
N ARG A 195 -1.26 -24.01 -2.09
CA ARG A 195 -2.72 -24.13 -2.27
C ARG A 195 -3.18 -24.11 -3.73
N ASN A 196 -2.27 -23.93 -4.69
CA ASN A 196 -2.59 -23.79 -6.11
C ASN A 196 -2.43 -25.11 -6.86
N GLU A 197 -3.19 -26.14 -6.47
CA GLU A 197 -3.19 -27.43 -7.18
C GLU A 197 -1.78 -28.01 -7.35
N VAL A 198 -1.05 -28.17 -6.25
CA VAL A 198 0.27 -28.82 -6.21
C VAL A 198 0.04 -30.30 -5.87
N ALA A 199 0.59 -31.21 -6.65
CA ALA A 199 0.45 -32.64 -6.43
C ALA A 199 1.10 -33.08 -5.09
N GLU A 200 0.55 -34.08 -4.43
CA GLU A 200 0.98 -34.52 -3.09
C GLU A 200 2.43 -34.99 -3.05
N ASP A 201 2.89 -35.64 -4.11
CA ASP A 201 4.26 -36.09 -4.25
C ASP A 201 5.26 -34.90 -4.33
N VAL A 202 4.90 -33.83 -5.05
CA VAL A 202 5.69 -32.58 -5.04
C VAL A 202 5.76 -31.99 -3.64
N VAL A 203 4.64 -31.94 -2.92
CA VAL A 203 4.58 -31.46 -1.54
C VAL A 203 5.47 -32.27 -0.62
N ALA A 204 5.48 -33.60 -0.80
CA ALA A 204 6.35 -34.51 -0.02
C ALA A 204 7.84 -34.22 -0.27
N TYR A 205 8.26 -34.01 -1.51
CA TYR A 205 9.62 -33.63 -1.84
C TYR A 205 10.01 -32.26 -1.24
N ILE A 206 9.12 -31.27 -1.32
CA ILE A 206 9.37 -29.96 -0.71
C ILE A 206 9.59 -30.07 0.79
N ARG A 207 8.79 -30.88 1.49
CA ARG A 207 8.89 -31.07 2.93
C ARG A 207 10.11 -31.88 3.37
N ALA A 208 10.62 -32.75 2.51
CA ALA A 208 11.81 -33.54 2.80
C ALA A 208 13.13 -32.76 2.69
N ALA A 209 13.12 -31.57 2.05
CA ALA A 209 14.29 -30.73 1.93
C ALA A 209 14.64 -30.04 3.26
N GLU A 210 15.93 -29.76 3.47
CA GLU A 210 16.41 -29.04 4.65
C GLU A 210 15.97 -27.56 4.62
N GLU A 211 15.64 -27.02 5.79
CA GLU A 211 15.34 -25.61 5.95
C GLU A 211 16.62 -24.78 6.14
N GLU A 212 16.66 -23.62 5.52
CA GLU A 212 17.65 -22.59 5.81
C GLU A 212 17.24 -21.76 7.04
N SER A 213 18.19 -21.02 7.62
CA SER A 213 17.96 -20.15 8.78
C SER A 213 16.91 -19.05 8.57
N THR A 214 16.52 -18.80 7.32
CA THR A 214 15.51 -17.81 6.90
C THR A 214 14.11 -18.39 6.67
N GLY A 215 13.91 -19.68 6.97
CA GLY A 215 12.68 -20.42 6.64
C GLY A 215 12.53 -20.75 5.15
N TRP A 216 13.56 -20.51 4.35
CA TRP A 216 13.61 -20.90 2.94
C TRP A 216 14.30 -22.24 2.79
N ARG A 217 13.79 -23.06 1.86
CA ARG A 217 14.41 -24.31 1.43
C ARG A 217 14.92 -24.13 0.01
N GLN A 218 16.18 -24.45 -0.21
CA GLN A 218 16.77 -24.55 -1.55
C GLN A 218 16.37 -25.89 -2.15
N LEU A 219 15.88 -25.86 -3.38
CA LEU A 219 15.29 -27.02 -4.05
C LEU A 219 15.83 -27.15 -5.48
N ASP A 220 15.80 -28.37 -6.01
CA ASP A 220 16.03 -28.68 -7.42
C ASP A 220 15.03 -29.77 -7.84
N ILE A 221 13.75 -29.48 -7.77
CA ILE A 221 12.67 -30.43 -8.05
C ILE A 221 12.16 -30.19 -9.46
N PRO A 222 12.39 -31.10 -10.42
CA PRO A 222 11.87 -30.97 -11.78
C PRO A 222 10.35 -31.18 -11.78
N VAL A 223 9.63 -30.23 -12.38
CA VAL A 223 8.17 -30.22 -12.41
C VAL A 223 7.63 -29.81 -13.76
N THR A 224 6.43 -30.28 -14.05
CA THR A 224 5.55 -29.72 -15.07
C THR A 224 4.47 -28.86 -14.37
N PHE A 225 4.09 -27.76 -14.99
CA PHE A 225 3.07 -26.87 -14.45
C PHE A 225 2.34 -26.11 -15.55
N ARG A 226 1.18 -25.57 -15.22
CA ARG A 226 0.46 -24.60 -16.04
C ARG A 226 0.56 -23.23 -15.42
N GLU A 227 0.41 -22.19 -16.19
CA GLU A 227 0.39 -20.83 -15.65
C GLU A 227 -0.93 -20.10 -15.96
N LYS A 228 -1.34 -19.27 -15.03
CA LYS A 228 -2.44 -18.32 -15.19
C LYS A 228 -1.98 -16.94 -14.79
N SER A 229 -2.53 -15.91 -15.42
CA SER A 229 -2.25 -14.54 -15.01
C SER A 229 -3.14 -14.14 -13.85
N VAL A 230 -2.52 -13.59 -12.80
CA VAL A 230 -3.22 -13.05 -11.64
C VAL A 230 -2.85 -11.59 -11.49
N VAL A 231 -3.84 -10.72 -11.47
CA VAL A 231 -3.62 -9.29 -11.23
C VAL A 231 -3.28 -9.07 -9.76
N ARG A 232 -2.02 -8.66 -9.48
CA ARG A 232 -1.59 -8.24 -8.13
C ARG A 232 -1.01 -6.84 -8.20
N PHE A 233 -1.50 -5.93 -7.38
CA PHE A 233 -1.05 -4.53 -7.32
C PHE A 233 -1.12 -3.80 -8.68
N GLY A 234 -2.10 -4.17 -9.53
CA GLY A 234 -2.28 -3.57 -10.86
C GLY A 234 -1.36 -4.12 -11.95
N GLU A 235 -0.52 -5.10 -11.66
CA GLU A 235 0.34 -5.81 -12.60
C GLU A 235 -0.14 -7.23 -12.82
N ASP A 236 -0.11 -7.68 -14.08
CA ASP A 236 -0.35 -9.09 -14.44
C ASP A 236 0.88 -9.90 -14.07
N LYS A 237 0.75 -10.81 -13.10
CA LYS A 237 1.85 -11.69 -12.69
C LYS A 237 1.50 -13.14 -12.99
N PRO A 238 2.41 -13.88 -13.65
CA PRO A 238 2.21 -15.30 -13.88
C PRO A 238 2.28 -16.07 -12.55
N VAL A 239 1.32 -16.97 -12.38
CA VAL A 239 1.23 -17.85 -11.20
C VAL A 239 1.09 -19.28 -11.69
N ALA A 240 1.94 -20.17 -11.20
CA ALA A 240 1.90 -21.59 -11.54
C ALA A 240 0.78 -22.31 -10.78
N PHE A 241 0.15 -23.27 -11.44
CA PHE A 241 -0.85 -24.18 -10.88
C PHE A 241 -0.75 -25.53 -11.60
N ASP A 242 -1.49 -26.56 -11.16
CA ASP A 242 -1.44 -27.94 -11.69
C ASP A 242 0.01 -28.46 -11.76
N ILE A 243 0.74 -28.33 -10.62
CA ILE A 243 2.16 -28.63 -10.53
C ILE A 243 2.35 -30.11 -10.19
N LYS A 244 3.11 -30.83 -11.05
CA LYS A 244 3.38 -32.27 -10.95
C LYS A 244 4.87 -32.54 -11.14
N LEU A 245 5.37 -33.64 -10.59
CA LEU A 245 6.73 -34.10 -10.91
C LEU A 245 6.86 -34.41 -12.41
N THR A 246 8.01 -34.09 -12.94
CA THR A 246 8.36 -34.55 -14.32
C THR A 246 8.71 -36.04 -14.25
N SER A 247 8.03 -36.83 -15.03
CA SER A 247 8.31 -38.28 -15.18
C SER A 247 9.67 -38.51 -15.79
#